data_487201b969ac959f85c50b1a72954f32
#
_entry.id   487201b969ac959f85c50b1a72954f32
#
_cell.length_a   1.000
_cell.length_b   1.000
_cell.length_c   1.000
_cell.angle_alpha   90.00
_cell.angle_beta   90.00
_cell.angle_gamma   90.00
#
_symmetry.space_group_name_H-M   'P 1'
#
loop_
_entity.id
_entity.type
_entity.pdbx_description
1 polymer ?
#
loop_
_entity_poly.entity_id
_entity_poly.type
_entity_poly.pdbx_seq_one_letter_code
_entity_poly.pdbx_strand_id
1 'polypeptide(L)'
;MSEKNNSYDEDDKEEDFFQNKNTSEIKDEIIPLKEEEESEKEKEKEKKKLSSDSKNNSENKNFLKKKHKLESKEKEKELVSYKDYYTFGYRDPGKEGRKASRIIFLRSFNNWVKASIINKYCRLLGRGASVLELCCGKGGDLDKYFMNQIKLFVGADIARESLVNAMERLKKIKNEKYNNNLKIKCIFIKDDLSSPQNHFLEKINKKYYFDLVSCQFALHYHFENEKRINAFLKNASERLCDGGYFIGSIIEDNVIIKRLRNRKNILDNKYINEKLTFGNEYYSVKFFQKHFNTSNGPYGIKYGFYLEDSIDNRDDTGNINYVEEYLVVFKEFVELCKKYDLYLVEKKNFTKFYEDYIKNDQFKILSNKMLKDLDNPSIEKQWEIIQLYMVFVFRKGKDNNNNDKARYKPYLEKNNIILNNFEPEFNDETFV
;
A
#
# COMPACT_ATOMS: atom_id res chain seq x y z
N MET A 1 -39.45 39.55 17.44
CA MET A 1 -39.85 38.17 17.71
C MET A 1 -38.78 37.27 17.12
N SER A 2 -38.05 36.67 18.01
CA SER A 2 -36.85 35.86 17.79
C SER A 2 -37.19 34.43 17.59
N GLU A 3 -36.71 33.80 16.56
CA GLU A 3 -36.65 32.31 16.54
C GLU A 3 -35.16 31.92 16.48
N LYS A 4 -34.77 31.24 17.54
CA LYS A 4 -33.47 30.58 17.70
C LYS A 4 -33.57 29.21 17.02
N ASN A 5 -32.74 28.97 16.02
CA ASN A 5 -32.48 27.61 15.55
C ASN A 5 -31.27 27.05 16.30
N ASN A 6 -31.55 26.06 17.15
CA ASN A 6 -30.55 25.15 17.70
C ASN A 6 -30.22 24.10 16.64
N SER A 7 -29.02 24.10 16.13
CA SER A 7 -28.43 22.94 15.47
C SER A 7 -27.69 22.13 16.52
N TYR A 8 -28.14 20.92 16.76
CA TYR A 8 -27.44 19.96 17.61
C TYR A 8 -26.35 19.27 16.80
N ASP A 9 -25.11 19.43 17.24
CA ASP A 9 -23.96 18.63 16.80
C ASP A 9 -24.08 17.23 17.41
N GLU A 10 -24.36 16.23 16.58
CA GLU A 10 -24.39 14.81 16.95
C GLU A 10 -23.08 14.06 16.63
N ASP A 11 -22.05 14.74 16.15
CA ASP A 11 -20.82 14.08 15.68
C ASP A 11 -19.75 13.83 16.76
N ASP A 12 -19.92 14.34 17.99
CA ASP A 12 -18.86 14.28 19.03
C ASP A 12 -18.92 13.05 19.95
N LYS A 13 -19.83 12.10 19.75
CA LYS A 13 -19.99 10.96 20.68
C LYS A 13 -19.29 9.66 20.27
N GLU A 14 -18.74 9.53 19.07
CA GLU A 14 -18.02 8.33 18.63
C GLU A 14 -16.51 8.38 18.88
N GLU A 15 -15.92 9.54 19.12
CA GLU A 15 -14.46 9.65 19.35
C GLU A 15 -14.02 9.25 20.75
N ASP A 16 -14.89 9.36 21.76
CA ASP A 16 -14.51 9.05 23.16
C ASP A 16 -14.44 7.55 23.50
N PHE A 17 -14.91 6.67 22.61
CA PHE A 17 -14.84 5.22 22.87
C PHE A 17 -13.46 4.60 22.57
N PHE A 18 -12.56 5.31 21.90
CA PHE A 18 -11.26 4.80 21.46
C PHE A 18 -10.07 5.34 22.25
N GLN A 19 -10.25 6.32 23.14
CA GLN A 19 -9.11 6.97 23.80
C GLN A 19 -8.57 6.28 25.06
N ASN A 20 -9.20 5.23 25.59
CA ASN A 20 -8.87 4.65 26.89
C ASN A 20 -8.63 3.14 26.92
N LYS A 21 -7.97 2.55 25.90
CA LYS A 21 -7.40 1.21 26.08
C LYS A 21 -5.89 1.24 25.95
N ASN A 22 -5.22 0.93 27.05
CA ASN A 22 -3.76 0.85 27.19
C ASN A 22 -3.15 -0.11 26.15
N THR A 23 -1.95 0.21 25.69
CA THR A 23 -1.15 -0.58 24.74
C THR A 23 -0.84 -2.01 25.18
N SER A 24 -1.05 -2.35 26.46
CA SER A 24 -0.92 -3.70 26.99
C SER A 24 -2.05 -4.65 26.54
N GLU A 25 -3.27 -4.15 26.30
CA GLU A 25 -4.41 -4.99 25.96
C GLU A 25 -4.39 -5.53 24.52
N ILE A 26 -3.66 -4.89 23.61
CA ILE A 26 -3.51 -5.39 22.22
C ILE A 26 -2.56 -6.60 22.15
N LYS A 27 -1.67 -6.75 23.13
CA LYS A 27 -0.75 -7.90 23.21
C LYS A 27 -1.44 -9.17 23.70
N ASP A 28 -2.44 -9.04 24.56
CA ASP A 28 -3.11 -10.17 25.24
C ASP A 28 -4.37 -10.69 24.49
N GLU A 29 -4.88 -9.95 23.51
CA GLU A 29 -6.07 -10.36 22.75
C GLU A 29 -5.81 -11.24 21.52
N ILE A 30 -4.58 -11.75 21.33
CA ILE A 30 -4.29 -12.83 20.40
C ILE A 30 -4.60 -14.14 21.15
N ILE A 31 -5.83 -14.54 21.09
CA ILE A 31 -6.42 -15.69 21.79
C ILE A 31 -5.63 -16.97 21.51
N PRO A 32 -5.13 -17.68 22.54
CA PRO A 32 -4.83 -19.09 22.41
C PRO A 32 -6.17 -19.81 22.20
N LEU A 33 -6.32 -20.53 21.11
CA LEU A 33 -7.49 -21.38 20.89
C LEU A 33 -7.50 -22.44 22.00
N LYS A 34 -8.55 -22.48 22.83
CA LYS A 34 -8.75 -23.48 23.90
C LYS A 34 -8.69 -24.94 23.43
N GLU A 35 -8.77 -25.20 22.14
CA GLU A 35 -8.64 -26.52 21.53
C GLU A 35 -7.19 -27.06 21.53
N GLU A 36 -6.16 -26.24 21.79
CA GLU A 36 -4.76 -26.74 21.82
C GLU A 36 -4.36 -27.36 23.15
N GLU A 37 -4.97 -26.95 24.26
CA GLU A 37 -4.68 -27.58 25.57
C GLU A 37 -5.16 -29.04 25.66
N GLU A 38 -6.26 -29.38 25.00
CA GLU A 38 -6.72 -30.78 24.91
C GLU A 38 -5.83 -31.61 23.96
N SER A 39 -5.38 -31.03 22.85
CA SER A 39 -4.49 -31.72 21.89
C SER A 39 -3.07 -31.94 22.43
N GLU A 40 -2.57 -31.05 23.29
CA GLU A 40 -1.27 -31.23 23.93
C GLU A 40 -1.31 -32.27 25.05
N LYS A 41 -2.39 -32.36 25.80
CA LYS A 41 -2.60 -33.42 26.81
C LYS A 41 -2.79 -34.80 26.18
N GLU A 42 -3.39 -34.90 25.02
CA GLU A 42 -3.44 -36.15 24.25
C GLU A 42 -2.07 -36.54 23.67
N LYS A 43 -1.33 -35.57 23.13
CA LYS A 43 0.05 -35.80 22.64
C LYS A 43 1.04 -36.19 23.75
N GLU A 44 0.83 -35.68 24.97
CA GLU A 44 1.65 -36.07 26.11
C GLU A 44 1.30 -37.47 26.63
N LYS A 45 0.04 -37.90 26.54
CA LYS A 45 -0.41 -39.26 26.85
C LYS A 45 0.09 -40.27 25.80
N GLU A 46 0.12 -39.92 24.51
CA GLU A 46 0.72 -40.74 23.45
C GLU A 46 2.23 -40.82 23.60
N LYS A 47 2.91 -39.75 23.97
CA LYS A 47 4.39 -39.78 24.25
C LYS A 47 4.74 -40.69 25.41
N LYS A 48 3.91 -40.82 26.42
CA LYS A 48 4.12 -41.74 27.56
C LYS A 48 3.84 -43.20 27.25
N LYS A 49 3.00 -43.47 26.23
CA LYS A 49 2.74 -44.84 25.73
C LYS A 49 3.84 -45.35 24.78
N LEU A 50 4.56 -44.45 24.10
CA LEU A 50 5.62 -44.75 23.11
C LEU A 50 7.03 -44.90 23.75
N SER A 51 7.15 -44.73 25.08
CA SER A 51 8.44 -44.85 25.76
C SER A 51 8.83 -46.32 26.12
N SER A 52 8.03 -47.29 25.71
CA SER A 52 8.34 -48.71 25.95
C SER A 52 8.93 -49.47 24.73
N ASP A 53 9.00 -48.85 23.53
CA ASP A 53 9.56 -49.48 22.33
C ASP A 53 10.72 -48.68 21.72
N SER A 54 11.92 -48.96 22.17
CA SER A 54 13.14 -48.19 21.85
C SER A 54 13.76 -48.47 20.47
N LYS A 55 13.12 -49.15 19.54
CA LYS A 55 13.63 -49.40 18.18
C LYS A 55 12.87 -48.67 17.05
N ASN A 56 11.64 -48.20 17.28
CA ASN A 56 10.87 -47.48 16.25
C ASN A 56 11.01 -45.93 16.30
N ASN A 57 11.80 -45.41 17.26
CA ASN A 57 11.84 -43.97 17.54
C ASN A 57 12.75 -43.17 16.60
N SER A 58 13.68 -43.78 15.87
CA SER A 58 14.56 -43.11 14.90
C SER A 58 13.89 -42.91 13.53
N GLU A 59 13.10 -43.88 13.09
CA GLU A 59 12.38 -43.78 11.81
C GLU A 59 11.21 -42.80 11.87
N ASN A 60 10.45 -42.78 12.96
CA ASN A 60 9.38 -41.80 13.19
C ASN A 60 9.88 -40.35 13.33
N LYS A 61 11.01 -40.13 14.01
CA LYS A 61 11.65 -38.80 14.06
C LYS A 61 12.15 -38.34 12.69
N ASN A 62 12.67 -39.26 11.88
CA ASN A 62 13.12 -38.93 10.53
C ASN A 62 11.94 -38.73 9.59
N PHE A 63 10.83 -39.46 9.75
CA PHE A 63 9.60 -39.25 8.98
C PHE A 63 8.96 -37.92 9.31
N LEU A 64 8.84 -37.55 10.59
CA LEU A 64 8.32 -36.21 11.02
C LEU A 64 9.21 -35.08 10.56
N LYS A 65 10.54 -35.21 10.65
CA LYS A 65 11.48 -34.22 10.10
C LYS A 65 11.37 -34.13 8.58
N LYS A 66 11.17 -35.23 7.87
CA LYS A 66 10.99 -35.26 6.43
C LYS A 66 9.64 -34.65 6.03
N LYS A 67 8.57 -34.93 6.79
CA LYS A 67 7.24 -34.31 6.61
C LYS A 67 7.28 -32.81 6.84
N HIS A 68 7.87 -32.35 7.95
CA HIS A 68 8.06 -30.89 8.21
C HIS A 68 8.94 -30.21 7.15
N LYS A 69 9.96 -30.92 6.63
CA LYS A 69 10.82 -30.36 5.58
C LYS A 69 10.14 -30.34 4.20
N LEU A 70 9.21 -31.27 3.93
CA LEU A 70 8.35 -31.25 2.75
C LEU A 70 7.28 -30.17 2.86
N GLU A 71 6.59 -30.06 4.00
CA GLU A 71 5.60 -29.00 4.25
C GLU A 71 6.21 -27.58 4.24
N SER A 72 7.46 -27.43 4.72
CA SER A 72 8.18 -26.15 4.60
C SER A 72 8.56 -25.83 3.14
N LYS A 73 8.98 -26.83 2.36
CA LYS A 73 9.31 -26.64 0.95
C LYS A 73 8.08 -26.41 0.06
N GLU A 74 6.94 -27.01 0.39
CA GLU A 74 5.67 -26.72 -0.30
C GLU A 74 5.15 -25.32 0.03
N LYS A 75 5.28 -24.88 1.29
CA LYS A 75 4.96 -23.50 1.71
C LYS A 75 5.88 -22.45 1.06
N GLU A 76 7.16 -22.78 0.86
CA GLU A 76 8.10 -21.90 0.13
C GLU A 76 7.76 -21.78 -1.37
N LYS A 77 7.09 -22.77 -1.98
CA LYS A 77 6.67 -22.71 -3.39
C LYS A 77 5.42 -21.85 -3.61
N GLU A 78 4.59 -21.65 -2.59
CA GLU A 78 3.34 -20.88 -2.71
C GLU A 78 3.54 -19.38 -2.53
N LEU A 79 4.71 -18.93 -2.04
CA LEU A 79 4.99 -17.53 -1.77
C LEU A 79 6.15 -17.02 -2.63
N VAL A 80 5.88 -16.00 -3.42
CA VAL A 80 6.85 -15.36 -4.31
C VAL A 80 7.25 -14.01 -3.72
N SER A 81 8.55 -13.73 -3.72
CA SER A 81 9.05 -12.41 -3.33
C SER A 81 8.46 -11.32 -4.24
N TYR A 82 8.01 -10.21 -3.65
CA TYR A 82 7.52 -9.07 -4.42
C TYR A 82 8.59 -8.54 -5.41
N LYS A 83 9.88 -8.60 -5.05
CA LYS A 83 10.97 -8.19 -5.93
C LYS A 83 11.03 -9.03 -7.19
N ASP A 84 10.95 -10.35 -7.05
CA ASP A 84 10.97 -11.28 -8.18
C ASP A 84 9.69 -11.13 -9.01
N TYR A 85 8.54 -10.98 -8.35
CA TYR A 85 7.26 -10.79 -9.04
C TYR A 85 7.28 -9.54 -9.94
N TYR A 86 7.67 -8.38 -9.42
CA TYR A 86 7.68 -7.16 -10.22
C TYR A 86 8.83 -7.10 -11.23
N THR A 87 9.92 -7.81 -10.99
CA THR A 87 11.05 -7.85 -11.92
C THR A 87 10.81 -8.83 -13.08
N PHE A 88 10.28 -10.02 -12.79
CA PHE A 88 10.22 -11.12 -13.75
C PHE A 88 8.80 -11.65 -14.03
N GLY A 89 7.89 -11.55 -13.07
CA GLY A 89 6.58 -12.20 -13.11
C GLY A 89 5.44 -11.33 -13.64
N TYR A 90 5.51 -10.02 -13.45
CA TYR A 90 4.39 -9.14 -13.78
C TYR A 90 4.26 -8.89 -15.29
N ARG A 91 3.19 -9.40 -15.89
CA ARG A 91 2.83 -9.14 -17.30
C ARG A 91 1.76 -8.04 -17.36
N ASP A 92 2.03 -6.96 -18.11
CA ASP A 92 1.01 -5.94 -18.35
C ASP A 92 0.03 -6.43 -19.43
N PRO A 93 -1.27 -6.56 -19.13
CA PRO A 93 -2.27 -6.97 -20.10
C PRO A 93 -2.51 -5.94 -21.21
N GLY A 94 -1.82 -4.81 -21.19
CA GLY A 94 -2.02 -3.73 -22.13
C GLY A 94 -3.36 -2.99 -21.94
N LYS A 95 -3.68 -2.09 -22.87
CA LYS A 95 -4.90 -1.25 -22.77
C LYS A 95 -6.17 -2.09 -22.95
N GLU A 96 -6.18 -2.99 -23.93
CA GLU A 96 -7.36 -3.82 -24.26
C GLU A 96 -7.59 -4.89 -23.18
N GLY A 97 -6.54 -5.58 -22.71
CA GLY A 97 -6.65 -6.54 -21.61
C GLY A 97 -7.15 -5.87 -20.32
N ARG A 98 -6.73 -4.62 -20.04
CA ARG A 98 -7.27 -3.87 -18.89
C ARG A 98 -8.75 -3.52 -19.03
N LYS A 99 -9.27 -3.27 -20.24
CA LYS A 99 -10.72 -3.05 -20.45
C LYS A 99 -11.54 -4.33 -20.28
N ALA A 100 -10.97 -5.47 -20.64
CA ALA A 100 -11.59 -6.79 -20.49
C ALA A 100 -11.45 -7.36 -19.08
N SER A 101 -10.80 -6.65 -18.16
CA SER A 101 -10.54 -7.10 -16.79
C SER A 101 -11.83 -7.35 -16.02
N ARG A 102 -11.95 -8.51 -15.38
CA ARG A 102 -13.09 -8.86 -14.52
C ARG A 102 -13.20 -7.96 -13.29
N ILE A 103 -12.08 -7.33 -12.88
CA ILE A 103 -12.01 -6.35 -11.78
C ILE A 103 -11.92 -4.90 -12.28
N ILE A 104 -12.51 -4.61 -13.44
CA ILE A 104 -12.41 -3.27 -14.06
C ILE A 104 -13.01 -2.17 -13.18
N PHE A 105 -14.07 -2.46 -12.43
CA PHE A 105 -14.67 -1.50 -11.50
C PHE A 105 -13.69 -1.16 -10.37
N LEU A 106 -13.09 -2.15 -9.71
CA LEU A 106 -12.05 -1.96 -8.69
C LEU A 106 -10.88 -1.12 -9.24
N ARG A 107 -10.40 -1.44 -10.44
CA ARG A 107 -9.31 -0.68 -11.09
C ARG A 107 -9.69 0.78 -11.34
N SER A 108 -10.92 1.00 -11.79
CA SER A 108 -11.46 2.35 -12.01
C SER A 108 -11.62 3.11 -10.70
N PHE A 109 -12.10 2.44 -9.66
CA PHE A 109 -12.24 2.99 -8.31
C PHE A 109 -10.87 3.38 -7.72
N ASN A 110 -9.89 2.49 -7.75
CA ASN A 110 -8.52 2.78 -7.31
C ASN A 110 -7.93 3.97 -8.08
N ASN A 111 -8.17 4.06 -9.39
CA ASN A 111 -7.75 5.21 -10.20
C ASN A 111 -8.46 6.51 -9.79
N TRP A 112 -9.75 6.44 -9.47
CA TRP A 112 -10.52 7.58 -8.99
C TRP A 112 -10.00 8.07 -7.63
N VAL A 113 -9.74 7.17 -6.68
CA VAL A 113 -9.15 7.51 -5.37
C VAL A 113 -7.81 8.22 -5.56
N LYS A 114 -6.90 7.63 -6.36
CA LYS A 114 -5.59 8.24 -6.63
C LYS A 114 -5.72 9.61 -7.30
N ALA A 115 -6.59 9.74 -8.30
CA ALA A 115 -6.83 11.00 -8.97
C ALA A 115 -7.37 12.07 -8.01
N SER A 116 -8.26 11.70 -7.12
CA SER A 116 -8.89 12.60 -6.15
C SER A 116 -7.89 13.09 -5.09
N ILE A 117 -7.12 12.19 -4.49
CA ILE A 117 -6.15 12.57 -3.46
C ILE A 117 -4.98 13.39 -4.05
N ILE A 118 -4.44 12.99 -5.20
CA ILE A 118 -3.39 13.74 -5.90
C ILE A 118 -3.90 15.14 -6.27
N ASN A 119 -5.10 15.23 -6.85
CA ASN A 119 -5.68 16.52 -7.23
C ASN A 119 -5.87 17.44 -6.02
N LYS A 120 -6.44 16.93 -4.91
CA LYS A 120 -6.65 17.72 -3.68
C LYS A 120 -5.34 18.32 -3.19
N TYR A 121 -4.31 17.52 -3.01
CA TYR A 121 -3.05 17.96 -2.41
C TYR A 121 -2.18 18.78 -3.38
N CYS A 122 -2.15 18.44 -4.67
CA CYS A 122 -1.49 19.29 -5.67
C CYS A 122 -2.14 20.71 -5.73
N ARG A 123 -3.46 20.79 -5.60
CA ARG A 123 -4.14 22.11 -5.60
C ARG A 123 -3.87 22.93 -4.34
N LEU A 124 -3.76 22.29 -3.18
CA LEU A 124 -3.36 22.95 -1.94
C LEU A 124 -1.94 23.51 -2.03
N LEU A 125 -1.04 22.78 -2.67
CA LEU A 125 0.36 23.18 -2.89
C LEU A 125 0.51 24.24 -3.98
N GLY A 126 -0.43 24.32 -4.90
CA GLY A 126 -0.43 25.31 -5.98
C GLY A 126 0.22 24.82 -7.27
N ARG A 127 0.12 25.65 -8.32
CA ARG A 127 0.71 25.35 -9.63
C ARG A 127 2.24 25.40 -9.55
N GLY A 128 2.88 24.48 -10.25
CA GLY A 128 4.35 24.41 -10.30
C GLY A 128 4.98 23.60 -9.18
N ALA A 129 4.20 22.83 -8.43
CA ALA A 129 4.70 21.93 -7.40
C ALA A 129 5.72 20.91 -7.97
N SER A 130 6.63 20.48 -7.11
CA SER A 130 7.57 19.40 -7.33
C SER A 130 7.09 18.13 -6.66
N VAL A 131 7.13 17.01 -7.38
CA VAL A 131 6.58 15.72 -6.94
C VAL A 131 7.65 14.64 -6.97
N LEU A 132 7.73 13.86 -5.88
CA LEU A 132 8.46 12.62 -5.79
C LEU A 132 7.47 11.47 -5.65
N GLU A 133 7.43 10.56 -6.61
CA GLU A 133 6.64 9.33 -6.54
C GLU A 133 7.54 8.14 -6.25
N LEU A 134 7.39 7.58 -5.07
CA LEU A 134 8.10 6.38 -4.61
C LEU A 134 7.30 5.15 -5.03
N CYS A 135 7.99 4.13 -5.59
CA CYS A 135 7.38 2.94 -6.17
C CYS A 135 6.40 3.30 -7.30
N CYS A 136 6.85 4.13 -8.24
CA CYS A 136 6.01 4.71 -9.30
C CYS A 136 5.55 3.68 -10.35
N GLY A 137 6.13 2.47 -10.35
CA GLY A 137 5.82 1.42 -11.30
C GLY A 137 5.90 1.89 -12.76
N LYS A 138 4.90 1.54 -13.54
CA LYS A 138 4.78 1.91 -14.96
C LYS A 138 4.24 3.32 -15.20
N GLY A 139 4.38 4.23 -14.22
CA GLY A 139 3.94 5.63 -14.34
C GLY A 139 2.42 5.80 -14.49
N GLY A 140 1.64 4.97 -13.79
CA GLY A 140 0.17 4.99 -13.84
C GLY A 140 -0.46 6.30 -13.42
N ASP A 141 0.26 7.13 -12.67
CA ASP A 141 -0.24 8.37 -12.09
C ASP A 141 0.31 9.64 -12.77
N LEU A 142 1.25 9.52 -13.72
CA LEU A 142 1.86 10.64 -14.45
C LEU A 142 0.84 11.66 -14.96
N ASP A 143 -0.19 11.20 -15.65
CA ASP A 143 -1.22 12.10 -16.22
C ASP A 143 -1.98 12.88 -15.14
N LYS A 144 -2.19 12.28 -13.95
CA LYS A 144 -2.84 12.93 -12.81
C LYS A 144 -2.02 14.12 -12.29
N TYR A 145 -0.70 13.97 -12.22
CA TYR A 145 0.20 15.05 -11.83
C TYR A 145 0.26 16.15 -12.90
N PHE A 146 0.35 15.78 -14.18
CA PHE A 146 0.44 16.74 -15.28
C PHE A 146 -0.81 17.61 -15.41
N MET A 147 -1.99 17.02 -15.20
CA MET A 147 -3.24 17.79 -15.12
C MET A 147 -3.25 18.82 -13.99
N ASN A 148 -2.46 18.62 -12.95
CA ASN A 148 -2.29 19.56 -11.83
C ASN A 148 -1.15 20.56 -12.05
N GLN A 149 -0.56 20.62 -13.27
CA GLN A 149 0.43 21.62 -13.67
C GLN A 149 1.67 21.65 -12.77
N ILE A 150 2.18 20.48 -12.38
CA ILE A 150 3.46 20.37 -11.70
C ILE A 150 4.61 20.78 -12.65
N LYS A 151 5.79 21.08 -12.12
CA LYS A 151 6.98 21.44 -12.91
C LYS A 151 8.09 20.40 -12.87
N LEU A 152 8.21 19.67 -11.76
CA LEU A 152 9.20 18.62 -11.57
C LEU A 152 8.50 17.34 -11.12
N PHE A 153 8.83 16.25 -11.78
CA PHE A 153 8.45 14.89 -11.39
C PHE A 153 9.70 14.03 -11.26
N VAL A 154 9.86 13.39 -10.12
CA VAL A 154 10.85 12.33 -9.93
C VAL A 154 10.10 11.06 -9.57
N GLY A 155 10.24 10.01 -10.38
CA GLY A 155 9.67 8.69 -10.14
C GLY A 155 10.76 7.68 -9.83
N ALA A 156 10.59 6.90 -8.78
CA ALA A 156 11.53 5.85 -8.41
C ALA A 156 10.86 4.50 -8.27
N ASP A 157 11.52 3.44 -8.73
CA ASP A 157 11.04 2.06 -8.62
C ASP A 157 12.20 1.07 -8.60
N ILE A 158 11.98 -0.11 -8.04
CA ILE A 158 12.98 -1.18 -8.03
C ILE A 158 13.06 -1.91 -9.38
N ALA A 159 11.92 -1.97 -10.11
CA ALA A 159 11.78 -2.70 -11.36
C ALA A 159 12.16 -1.82 -12.57
N ARG A 160 13.30 -2.14 -13.20
CA ARG A 160 13.80 -1.43 -14.38
C ARG A 160 12.78 -1.38 -15.52
N GLU A 161 12.16 -2.51 -15.83
CA GLU A 161 11.17 -2.64 -16.91
C GLU A 161 9.94 -1.77 -16.65
N SER A 162 9.54 -1.62 -15.40
CA SER A 162 8.46 -0.71 -15.02
C SER A 162 8.82 0.74 -15.36
N LEU A 163 10.04 1.16 -15.07
CA LEU A 163 10.52 2.52 -15.39
C LEU A 163 10.64 2.76 -16.90
N VAL A 164 11.08 1.77 -17.68
CA VAL A 164 11.08 1.85 -19.14
C VAL A 164 9.66 2.07 -19.67
N ASN A 165 8.69 1.29 -19.18
CA ASN A 165 7.27 1.47 -19.52
C ASN A 165 6.74 2.85 -19.08
N ALA A 166 7.21 3.38 -17.93
CA ALA A 166 6.83 4.72 -17.47
C ALA A 166 7.34 5.81 -18.41
N MET A 167 8.56 5.68 -18.91
CA MET A 167 9.14 6.59 -19.90
C MET A 167 8.41 6.54 -21.24
N GLU A 168 8.06 5.36 -21.73
CA GLU A 168 7.24 5.19 -22.92
C GLU A 168 5.86 5.84 -22.77
N ARG A 169 5.23 5.63 -21.60
CA ARG A 169 3.96 6.28 -21.26
C ARG A 169 4.10 7.80 -21.23
N LEU A 170 5.17 8.33 -20.66
CA LEU A 170 5.44 9.76 -20.66
C LEU A 170 5.53 10.31 -22.08
N LYS A 171 6.33 9.65 -22.96
CA LYS A 171 6.45 10.03 -24.39
C LYS A 171 5.06 10.06 -25.06
N LYS A 172 4.25 9.02 -24.83
CA LYS A 172 2.90 8.94 -25.37
C LYS A 172 2.01 10.08 -24.87
N ILE A 173 2.01 10.38 -23.57
CA ILE A 173 1.25 11.49 -22.99
C ILE A 173 1.70 12.82 -23.59
N LYS A 174 3.03 13.07 -23.68
CA LYS A 174 3.58 14.29 -24.29
C LYS A 174 3.05 14.49 -25.71
N ASN A 175 3.11 13.44 -26.54
CA ASN A 175 2.68 13.52 -27.94
C ASN A 175 1.17 13.69 -28.10
N GLU A 176 0.39 12.79 -27.47
CA GLU A 176 -1.07 12.69 -27.75
C GLU A 176 -1.89 13.78 -27.05
N LYS A 177 -1.47 14.23 -25.86
CA LYS A 177 -2.25 15.18 -25.06
C LYS A 177 -1.73 16.60 -25.06
N TYR A 178 -0.42 16.77 -25.27
CA TYR A 178 0.22 18.07 -25.12
C TYR A 178 0.97 18.53 -26.36
N ASN A 179 0.86 17.80 -27.50
CA ASN A 179 1.54 18.14 -28.76
C ASN A 179 3.02 18.48 -28.55
N ASN A 180 3.71 17.72 -27.71
CA ASN A 180 5.11 17.94 -27.28
C ASN A 180 5.38 19.24 -26.50
N ASN A 181 4.36 20.01 -26.13
CA ASN A 181 4.50 21.27 -25.37
C ASN A 181 4.49 21.10 -23.85
N LEU A 182 4.59 19.87 -23.34
CA LEU A 182 4.61 19.63 -21.90
C LEU A 182 5.93 20.08 -21.29
N LYS A 183 5.89 21.16 -20.51
CA LYS A 183 7.07 21.77 -19.83
C LYS A 183 7.18 21.23 -18.40
N ILE A 184 7.41 19.95 -18.25
CA ILE A 184 7.62 19.27 -16.95
C ILE A 184 8.92 18.49 -17.06
N LYS A 185 9.85 18.74 -16.13
CA LYS A 185 11.05 17.91 -15.99
C LYS A 185 10.68 16.60 -15.32
N CYS A 186 11.05 15.49 -15.97
CA CYS A 186 10.77 14.13 -15.46
C CYS A 186 12.10 13.37 -15.32
N ILE A 187 12.31 12.77 -14.15
CA ILE A 187 13.48 11.96 -13.83
C ILE A 187 12.98 10.61 -13.33
N PHE A 188 13.55 9.53 -13.86
CA PHE A 188 13.25 8.17 -13.41
C PHE A 188 14.51 7.54 -12.84
N ILE A 189 14.38 6.93 -11.64
CA ILE A 189 15.51 6.40 -10.88
C ILE A 189 15.18 4.96 -10.49
N LYS A 190 16.06 4.03 -10.88
CA LYS A 190 16.02 2.66 -10.40
C LYS A 190 16.74 2.56 -9.08
N ASP A 191 16.01 2.13 -8.03
CA ASP A 191 16.60 1.89 -6.70
C ASP A 191 15.72 1.02 -5.82
N ASP A 192 16.32 0.29 -4.85
CA ASP A 192 15.61 -0.30 -3.70
C ASP A 192 15.49 0.76 -2.60
N LEU A 193 14.35 1.44 -2.59
CA LEU A 193 14.07 2.59 -1.72
C LEU A 193 14.11 2.26 -0.22
N SER A 194 14.14 1.00 0.15
CA SER A 194 14.22 0.54 1.54
C SER A 194 15.52 -0.18 1.87
N SER A 195 16.49 -0.22 0.96
CA SER A 195 17.84 -0.69 1.29
C SER A 195 18.51 0.26 2.27
N PRO A 196 18.98 -0.21 3.44
CA PRO A 196 19.67 0.66 4.40
C PRO A 196 20.97 1.27 3.85
N GLN A 197 21.53 0.68 2.80
CA GLN A 197 22.76 1.12 2.13
C GLN A 197 22.47 1.95 0.87
N ASN A 198 21.20 2.27 0.58
CA ASN A 198 20.91 3.01 -0.64
C ASN A 198 21.35 4.48 -0.54
N HIS A 199 21.74 5.01 -1.69
CA HIS A 199 22.11 6.39 -1.89
C HIS A 199 21.10 7.12 -2.80
N PHE A 200 19.84 6.72 -2.73
CA PHE A 200 18.76 7.21 -3.59
C PHE A 200 18.74 8.73 -3.70
N LEU A 201 18.80 9.42 -2.56
CA LEU A 201 18.74 10.88 -2.53
C LEU A 201 19.96 11.55 -3.18
N GLU A 202 21.10 10.85 -3.26
CA GLU A 202 22.31 11.35 -3.93
C GLU A 202 22.17 11.35 -5.45
N LYS A 203 21.32 10.48 -6.00
CA LYS A 203 20.99 10.41 -7.43
C LYS A 203 20.09 11.57 -7.89
N ILE A 204 19.52 12.33 -6.96
CA ILE A 204 18.69 13.49 -7.22
C ILE A 204 19.53 14.75 -7.07
N ASN A 205 19.44 15.67 -8.02
CA ASN A 205 20.12 16.95 -7.92
C ASN A 205 19.85 17.61 -6.56
N LYS A 206 20.92 18.04 -5.88
CA LYS A 206 20.89 18.62 -4.52
C LYS A 206 20.00 19.86 -4.42
N LYS A 207 19.69 20.53 -5.52
CA LYS A 207 18.79 21.71 -5.57
C LYS A 207 17.31 21.32 -5.59
N TYR A 208 16.96 20.03 -5.75
CA TYR A 208 15.56 19.61 -5.82
C TYR A 208 15.07 19.16 -4.47
N TYR A 209 13.99 19.80 -4.03
CA TYR A 209 13.14 19.41 -2.92
C TYR A 209 11.71 19.26 -3.43
N PHE A 210 10.88 18.56 -2.68
CA PHE A 210 9.56 18.17 -3.12
C PHE A 210 8.48 18.80 -2.25
N ASP A 211 7.42 19.27 -2.89
CA ASP A 211 6.22 19.76 -2.24
C ASP A 211 5.27 18.60 -1.91
N LEU A 212 5.31 17.54 -2.73
CA LEU A 212 4.51 16.34 -2.59
C LEU A 212 5.37 15.08 -2.75
N VAL A 213 5.25 14.17 -1.79
CA VAL A 213 5.74 12.80 -1.91
C VAL A 213 4.54 11.86 -1.97
N SER A 214 4.57 10.86 -2.84
CA SER A 214 3.48 9.90 -3.03
C SER A 214 4.01 8.47 -3.03
N CYS A 215 3.29 7.56 -2.36
CA CYS A 215 3.51 6.11 -2.44
C CYS A 215 2.15 5.41 -2.51
N GLN A 216 1.79 4.88 -3.68
CA GLN A 216 0.48 4.30 -3.92
C GLN A 216 0.56 2.78 -4.00
N PHE A 217 -0.15 2.07 -3.08
CA PHE A 217 -0.24 0.60 -3.04
C PHE A 217 1.11 -0.14 -2.90
N ALA A 218 2.12 0.48 -2.28
CA ALA A 218 3.45 -0.13 -2.21
C ALA A 218 4.15 0.00 -0.84
N LEU A 219 3.61 0.79 0.09
CA LEU A 219 4.24 1.03 1.39
C LEU A 219 4.48 -0.27 2.18
N HIS A 220 3.59 -1.25 2.07
CA HIS A 220 3.66 -2.52 2.77
C HIS A 220 4.93 -3.34 2.44
N TYR A 221 5.53 -3.18 1.26
CA TYR A 221 6.77 -3.87 0.90
C TYR A 221 7.98 -3.45 1.75
N HIS A 222 7.90 -2.29 2.40
CA HIS A 222 8.98 -1.73 3.21
C HIS A 222 8.89 -2.13 4.69
N PHE A 223 7.79 -2.80 5.10
CA PHE A 223 7.55 -3.25 6.48
C PHE A 223 8.15 -4.62 6.81
N GLU A 224 9.06 -5.14 5.99
CA GLU A 224 9.79 -6.39 6.25
C GLU A 224 10.54 -6.35 7.59
N ASN A 225 11.19 -5.24 7.91
CA ASN A 225 11.85 -4.99 9.18
C ASN A 225 12.04 -3.48 9.43
N GLU A 226 12.43 -3.15 10.67
CA GLU A 226 12.60 -1.76 11.10
C GLU A 226 13.63 -0.99 10.25
N LYS A 227 14.75 -1.61 9.87
CA LYS A 227 15.80 -0.94 9.09
C LYS A 227 15.29 -0.53 7.72
N ARG A 228 14.49 -1.38 7.08
CA ARG A 228 13.95 -1.13 5.74
C ARG A 228 12.93 0.01 5.75
N ILE A 229 11.98 0.00 6.67
CA ILE A 229 11.00 1.09 6.75
C ILE A 229 11.63 2.42 7.14
N ASN A 230 12.65 2.42 8.02
CA ASN A 230 13.39 3.64 8.35
C ASN A 230 14.15 4.20 7.13
N ALA A 231 14.79 3.36 6.32
CA ALA A 231 15.43 3.80 5.08
C ALA A 231 14.42 4.40 4.11
N PHE A 232 13.26 3.75 3.94
CA PHE A 232 12.17 4.27 3.11
C PHE A 232 11.66 5.62 3.60
N LEU A 233 11.38 5.77 4.90
CA LEU A 233 10.90 7.03 5.47
C LEU A 233 11.92 8.16 5.39
N LYS A 234 13.21 7.86 5.48
CA LYS A 234 14.27 8.83 5.20
C LYS A 234 14.12 9.36 3.77
N ASN A 235 13.99 8.48 2.77
CA ASN A 235 13.81 8.86 1.38
C ASN A 235 12.51 9.65 1.14
N ALA A 236 11.44 9.34 1.87
CA ALA A 236 10.16 10.03 1.76
C ALA A 236 10.16 11.43 2.40
N SER A 237 11.01 11.68 3.41
CA SER A 237 10.89 12.85 4.28
C SER A 237 12.05 13.84 4.18
N GLU A 238 13.27 13.39 3.86
CA GLU A 238 14.48 14.23 3.97
C GLU A 238 14.46 15.41 3.00
N ARG A 239 13.89 15.21 1.80
CA ARG A 239 13.73 16.29 0.81
C ARG A 239 12.29 16.76 0.62
N LEU A 240 11.39 16.36 1.50
CA LEU A 240 10.05 16.91 1.55
C LEU A 240 10.10 18.28 2.29
N CYS A 241 9.57 19.31 1.63
CA CYS A 241 9.55 20.67 2.16
C CYS A 241 8.64 20.79 3.38
N ASP A 242 8.98 21.69 4.29
CA ASP A 242 8.09 22.05 5.39
C ASP A 242 6.74 22.53 4.85
N GLY A 243 5.65 21.98 5.41
CA GLY A 243 4.30 22.22 4.94
C GLY A 243 3.90 21.38 3.71
N GLY A 244 4.84 20.64 3.11
CA GLY A 244 4.57 19.67 2.07
C GLY A 244 3.86 18.41 2.59
N TYR A 245 3.40 17.56 1.68
CA TYR A 245 2.61 16.39 2.04
C TYR A 245 3.23 15.08 1.57
N PHE A 246 3.11 14.04 2.41
CA PHE A 246 3.34 12.65 2.03
C PHE A 246 1.99 11.93 1.98
N ILE A 247 1.58 11.49 0.79
CA ILE A 247 0.30 10.84 0.54
C ILE A 247 0.49 9.40 0.07
N GLY A 248 -0.47 8.54 0.39
CA GLY A 248 -0.43 7.17 -0.10
C GLY A 248 -1.72 6.39 0.09
N SER A 249 -1.69 5.16 -0.42
CA SER A 249 -2.74 4.17 -0.23
C SER A 249 -2.13 2.84 0.17
N ILE A 250 -2.76 2.15 1.11
CA ILE A 250 -2.34 0.84 1.64
C ILE A 250 -3.54 -0.02 2.00
N ILE A 251 -3.30 -1.30 2.26
CA ILE A 251 -4.27 -2.18 2.92
C ILE A 251 -4.40 -1.75 4.39
N GLU A 252 -5.62 -1.71 4.90
CA GLU A 252 -5.92 -1.34 6.27
C GLU A 252 -5.81 -2.54 7.20
N ASP A 253 -4.90 -2.49 8.18
CA ASP A 253 -4.60 -3.54 9.13
C ASP A 253 -5.83 -4.03 9.91
N ASN A 254 -6.63 -3.09 10.43
CA ASN A 254 -7.84 -3.41 11.19
C ASN A 254 -8.85 -4.23 10.38
N VAL A 255 -8.99 -3.97 9.07
CA VAL A 255 -9.89 -4.71 8.20
C VAL A 255 -9.40 -6.13 7.98
N ILE A 256 -8.09 -6.29 7.74
CA ILE A 256 -7.46 -7.61 7.60
C ILE A 256 -7.68 -8.45 8.86
N ILE A 257 -7.35 -7.90 10.03
CA ILE A 257 -7.49 -8.60 11.31
C ILE A 257 -8.96 -8.93 11.62
N LYS A 258 -9.88 -7.97 11.39
CA LYS A 258 -11.31 -8.21 11.56
C LYS A 258 -11.81 -9.35 10.68
N ARG A 259 -11.40 -9.41 9.42
CA ARG A 259 -11.80 -10.48 8.49
C ARG A 259 -11.22 -11.84 8.88
N LEU A 260 -9.98 -11.88 9.35
CA LEU A 260 -9.39 -13.10 9.91
C LEU A 260 -10.17 -13.62 11.14
N ARG A 261 -10.63 -12.72 12.02
CA ARG A 261 -11.40 -13.08 13.23
C ARG A 261 -12.82 -13.52 12.90
N ASN A 262 -13.49 -12.89 11.94
CA ASN A 262 -14.91 -13.11 11.61
C ASN A 262 -15.14 -14.23 10.58
N ARG A 263 -14.33 -15.27 10.56
CA ARG A 263 -14.39 -16.40 9.60
C ARG A 263 -15.76 -17.07 9.46
N LYS A 264 -16.63 -16.98 10.46
CA LYS A 264 -17.97 -17.57 10.43
C LYS A 264 -18.89 -16.94 9.37
N ASN A 265 -18.60 -15.72 8.92
CA ASN A 265 -19.43 -14.97 7.99
C ASN A 265 -18.99 -15.09 6.51
N ILE A 266 -17.97 -15.91 6.22
CA ILE A 266 -17.43 -16.08 4.85
C ILE A 266 -17.70 -17.52 4.38
N LEU A 267 -18.85 -18.10 4.75
CA LEU A 267 -19.14 -19.53 4.63
C LEU A 267 -19.40 -20.03 3.19
N ASP A 268 -19.58 -19.16 2.21
CA ASP A 268 -19.90 -19.58 0.83
C ASP A 268 -18.68 -19.69 -0.09
N ASN A 269 -17.46 -19.64 0.43
CA ASN A 269 -16.29 -19.54 -0.40
C ASN A 269 -15.56 -20.87 -0.57
N LYS A 270 -15.65 -21.42 -1.79
CA LYS A 270 -14.96 -22.62 -2.28
C LYS A 270 -13.42 -22.57 -2.13
N TYR A 271 -12.87 -21.43 -1.73
CA TYR A 271 -11.43 -21.16 -1.60
C TYR A 271 -10.92 -21.13 -0.15
N ILE A 272 -11.78 -21.43 0.84
CA ILE A 272 -11.39 -21.38 2.25
C ILE A 272 -11.18 -22.79 2.77
N ASN A 273 -10.09 -23.43 2.38
CA ASN A 273 -9.69 -24.72 2.95
C ASN A 273 -8.65 -24.62 4.08
N GLU A 274 -8.17 -23.42 4.42
CA GLU A 274 -7.16 -23.24 5.45
C GLU A 274 -7.53 -22.17 6.47
N LYS A 275 -7.25 -22.44 7.75
CA LYS A 275 -7.62 -21.61 8.93
C LYS A 275 -7.09 -20.16 8.89
N LEU A 276 -6.24 -19.76 7.95
CA LEU A 276 -5.58 -18.47 7.86
C LEU A 276 -5.75 -17.75 6.51
N THR A 277 -6.73 -18.17 5.72
CA THR A 277 -7.00 -17.60 4.40
C THR A 277 -8.41 -17.01 4.36
N PHE A 278 -8.57 -15.86 3.72
CA PHE A 278 -9.85 -15.27 3.38
C PHE A 278 -9.78 -14.55 2.02
N GLY A 279 -10.93 -14.36 1.40
CA GLY A 279 -11.03 -13.71 0.11
C GLY A 279 -12.31 -14.10 -0.61
N ASN A 280 -12.38 -13.78 -1.89
CA ASN A 280 -13.42 -14.22 -2.81
C ASN A 280 -12.77 -14.67 -4.15
N GLU A 281 -13.56 -14.87 -5.19
CA GLU A 281 -13.06 -15.35 -6.48
C GLU A 281 -12.05 -14.42 -7.17
N TYR A 282 -11.93 -13.14 -6.73
CA TYR A 282 -11.06 -12.13 -7.32
C TYR A 282 -9.82 -11.84 -6.49
N TYR A 283 -9.83 -12.16 -5.19
CA TYR A 283 -8.69 -11.91 -4.33
C TYR A 283 -8.57 -12.96 -3.23
N SER A 284 -7.37 -13.10 -2.71
CA SER A 284 -7.11 -13.94 -1.54
C SER A 284 -5.99 -13.36 -0.70
N VAL A 285 -6.17 -13.43 0.62
CA VAL A 285 -5.16 -13.09 1.63
C VAL A 285 -4.87 -14.35 2.42
N LYS A 286 -3.58 -14.74 2.51
CA LYS A 286 -3.14 -15.95 3.22
C LYS A 286 -2.04 -15.63 4.21
N PHE A 287 -2.26 -15.94 5.48
CA PHE A 287 -1.20 -15.91 6.47
C PHE A 287 -0.56 -17.28 6.61
N PHE A 288 0.76 -17.32 6.68
CA PHE A 288 1.53 -18.57 6.78
C PHE A 288 1.92 -18.92 8.21
N GLN A 289 1.70 -18.02 9.16
CA GLN A 289 2.01 -18.17 10.57
C GLN A 289 0.75 -18.03 11.41
N LYS A 290 0.54 -18.94 12.35
CA LYS A 290 -0.61 -18.89 13.28
C LYS A 290 -0.47 -17.78 14.32
N HIS A 291 0.75 -17.44 14.69
CA HIS A 291 1.07 -16.43 15.70
C HIS A 291 1.94 -15.34 15.07
N PHE A 292 1.60 -14.11 15.30
CA PHE A 292 2.43 -12.99 14.91
C PHE A 292 3.55 -12.83 15.93
N ASN A 293 4.78 -13.09 15.49
CA ASN A 293 5.95 -12.84 16.35
C ASN A 293 6.20 -11.34 16.42
N THR A 294 5.81 -10.73 17.53
CA THR A 294 6.01 -9.30 17.81
C THR A 294 7.28 -9.01 18.60
N SER A 295 8.16 -10.00 18.83
CA SER A 295 9.42 -9.80 19.56
C SER A 295 10.34 -8.75 18.90
N ASN A 296 10.19 -8.57 17.57
CA ASN A 296 10.92 -7.57 16.79
C ASN A 296 10.10 -6.30 16.50
N GLY A 297 9.08 -6.02 17.32
CA GLY A 297 8.15 -4.92 17.09
C GLY A 297 7.07 -5.23 16.01
N PRO A 298 6.42 -4.21 15.44
CA PRO A 298 5.28 -4.35 14.54
C PRO A 298 5.70 -4.67 13.08
N TYR A 299 6.92 -5.15 12.89
CA TYR A 299 7.51 -5.38 11.56
C TYR A 299 7.55 -6.86 11.22
N GLY A 300 7.64 -7.19 9.94
CA GLY A 300 7.83 -8.56 9.46
C GLY A 300 6.58 -9.44 9.56
N ILE A 301 5.40 -8.87 9.79
CA ILE A 301 4.13 -9.62 9.79
C ILE A 301 3.76 -9.93 8.35
N LYS A 302 4.25 -11.04 7.86
CA LYS A 302 4.17 -11.48 6.48
C LYS A 302 2.82 -12.13 6.16
N TYR A 303 2.24 -11.79 5.01
CA TYR A 303 1.12 -12.48 4.39
C TYR A 303 1.32 -12.61 2.89
N GLY A 304 0.61 -13.52 2.28
CA GLY A 304 0.51 -13.64 0.84
C GLY A 304 -0.73 -12.92 0.32
N PHE A 305 -0.60 -12.20 -0.78
CA PHE A 305 -1.70 -11.52 -1.45
C PHE A 305 -1.83 -12.00 -2.89
N TYR A 306 -3.06 -12.23 -3.31
CA TYR A 306 -3.47 -12.47 -4.68
C TYR A 306 -4.58 -11.51 -5.05
N LEU A 307 -4.49 -10.91 -6.22
CA LEU A 307 -5.55 -10.09 -6.81
C LEU A 307 -5.57 -10.31 -8.32
N GLU A 308 -6.68 -10.83 -8.83
CA GLU A 308 -6.88 -11.11 -10.24
C GLU A 308 -6.48 -9.93 -11.13
N ASP A 309 -5.81 -10.19 -12.24
CA ASP A 309 -5.34 -9.21 -13.23
C ASP A 309 -4.37 -8.12 -12.70
N SER A 310 -4.08 -8.09 -11.42
CA SER A 310 -3.23 -7.05 -10.82
C SER A 310 -2.02 -7.65 -10.10
N ILE A 311 -2.26 -8.60 -9.21
CA ILE A 311 -1.25 -9.38 -8.50
C ILE A 311 -1.59 -10.85 -8.77
N ASP A 312 -1.61 -11.20 -10.05
CA ASP A 312 -1.98 -12.54 -10.54
C ASP A 312 -0.70 -13.30 -10.90
N ASN A 313 -0.37 -14.27 -10.07
CA ASN A 313 0.77 -15.15 -10.25
C ASN A 313 0.29 -16.61 -10.09
N ARG A 314 -0.60 -17.04 -10.98
CA ARG A 314 -1.06 -18.43 -11.06
C ARG A 314 -0.07 -19.25 -11.88
N ASP A 315 0.12 -20.51 -11.47
CA ASP A 315 0.87 -21.48 -12.26
C ASP A 315 0.03 -22.01 -13.44
N ASP A 316 0.64 -22.82 -14.30
CA ASP A 316 -0.01 -23.39 -15.49
C ASP A 316 -1.19 -24.33 -15.13
N THR A 317 -1.32 -24.75 -13.88
CA THR A 317 -2.43 -25.56 -13.36
C THR A 317 -3.53 -24.72 -12.72
N GLY A 318 -3.34 -23.39 -12.64
CA GLY A 318 -4.27 -22.44 -12.06
C GLY A 318 -4.15 -22.25 -10.55
N ASN A 319 -3.14 -22.86 -9.91
CA ASN A 319 -2.89 -22.64 -8.49
C ASN A 319 -2.34 -21.23 -8.24
N ILE A 320 -2.79 -20.62 -7.14
CA ILE A 320 -2.34 -19.29 -6.75
C ILE A 320 -0.95 -19.39 -6.10
N ASN A 321 0.01 -18.68 -6.68
CA ASN A 321 1.28 -18.36 -6.05
C ASN A 321 1.15 -16.96 -5.47
N TYR A 322 1.08 -16.85 -4.15
CA TYR A 322 0.88 -15.58 -3.47
C TYR A 322 2.10 -14.68 -3.59
N VAL A 323 1.88 -13.39 -3.76
CA VAL A 323 2.96 -12.39 -3.67
C VAL A 323 3.11 -11.97 -2.22
N GLU A 324 4.34 -11.89 -1.77
CA GLU A 324 4.69 -11.52 -0.40
C GLU A 324 4.40 -10.04 -0.13
N GLU A 325 3.64 -9.79 0.93
CA GLU A 325 3.37 -8.46 1.49
C GLU A 325 3.53 -8.48 3.00
N TYR A 326 3.67 -7.29 3.63
CA TYR A 326 3.80 -7.14 5.07
C TYR A 326 2.68 -6.28 5.61
N LEU A 327 2.10 -6.70 6.75
CA LEU A 327 1.05 -5.92 7.41
C LEU A 327 1.64 -4.62 7.98
N VAL A 328 1.03 -3.50 7.63
CA VAL A 328 1.38 -2.19 8.19
C VAL A 328 0.50 -1.94 9.41
N VAL A 329 1.03 -2.10 10.61
CA VAL A 329 0.33 -1.71 11.82
C VAL A 329 0.27 -0.18 11.86
N PHE A 330 -0.87 0.38 11.44
CA PHE A 330 -0.96 1.80 11.10
C PHE A 330 -0.70 2.73 12.30
N LYS A 331 -1.12 2.36 13.49
CA LYS A 331 -0.83 3.12 14.71
C LYS A 331 0.68 3.28 14.92
N GLU A 332 1.44 2.20 14.78
CA GLU A 332 2.89 2.21 14.92
C GLU A 332 3.58 2.97 13.79
N PHE A 333 3.01 2.89 12.58
CA PHE A 333 3.49 3.68 11.45
C PHE A 333 3.35 5.18 11.69
N VAL A 334 2.24 5.64 12.28
CA VAL A 334 2.05 7.05 12.66
C VAL A 334 3.11 7.49 13.67
N GLU A 335 3.39 6.69 14.70
CA GLU A 335 4.42 7.03 15.67
C GLU A 335 5.83 7.04 15.05
N LEU A 336 6.11 6.11 14.14
CA LEU A 336 7.36 6.08 13.40
C LEU A 336 7.51 7.33 12.49
N CYS A 337 6.46 7.75 11.81
CA CYS A 337 6.45 8.93 10.96
C CYS A 337 6.82 10.21 11.71
N LYS A 338 6.43 10.34 13.00
CA LYS A 338 6.80 11.49 13.84
C LYS A 338 8.32 11.66 14.00
N LYS A 339 9.09 10.54 13.99
CA LYS A 339 10.56 10.58 14.03
C LYS A 339 11.17 11.25 12.78
N TYR A 340 10.41 11.32 11.70
CA TYR A 340 10.77 11.94 10.43
C TYR A 340 10.07 13.27 10.19
N ASP A 341 9.51 13.84 11.27
CA ASP A 341 8.78 15.12 11.24
C ASP A 341 7.56 15.09 10.30
N LEU A 342 6.91 13.93 10.21
CA LEU A 342 5.69 13.70 9.45
C LEU A 342 4.51 13.49 10.40
N TYR A 343 3.50 14.38 10.31
CA TYR A 343 2.33 14.38 11.20
C TYR A 343 1.08 14.02 10.40
N LEU A 344 0.28 13.09 10.94
CA LEU A 344 -0.94 12.61 10.31
C LEU A 344 -1.97 13.73 10.14
N VAL A 345 -2.46 13.92 8.93
CA VAL A 345 -3.50 14.90 8.56
C VAL A 345 -4.81 14.21 8.18
N GLU A 346 -4.73 13.11 7.45
CA GLU A 346 -5.91 12.39 6.98
C GLU A 346 -5.65 10.89 6.94
N LYS A 347 -6.57 10.10 7.51
CA LYS A 347 -6.67 8.65 7.35
C LYS A 347 -8.12 8.34 7.02
N LYS A 348 -8.37 7.66 5.90
CA LYS A 348 -9.73 7.23 5.54
C LYS A 348 -9.71 5.90 4.83
N ASN A 349 -10.55 4.96 5.26
CA ASN A 349 -10.88 3.80 4.44
C ASN A 349 -11.47 4.24 3.10
N PHE A 350 -11.28 3.48 2.04
CA PHE A 350 -11.72 3.85 0.69
C PHE A 350 -13.24 4.08 0.59
N THR A 351 -14.04 3.34 1.34
CA THR A 351 -15.51 3.56 1.38
C THR A 351 -15.83 4.95 1.97
N LYS A 352 -15.25 5.26 3.13
CA LYS A 352 -15.43 6.57 3.76
C LYS A 352 -14.84 7.71 2.93
N PHE A 353 -13.69 7.46 2.28
CA PHE A 353 -13.10 8.41 1.35
C PHE A 353 -14.06 8.72 0.20
N TYR A 354 -14.69 7.70 -0.40
CA TYR A 354 -15.68 7.89 -1.46
C TYR A 354 -16.86 8.72 -0.98
N GLU A 355 -17.50 8.34 0.12
CA GLU A 355 -18.65 9.05 0.70
C GLU A 355 -18.38 10.53 0.97
N ASP A 356 -17.19 10.84 1.50
CA ASP A 356 -16.83 12.21 1.83
C ASP A 356 -16.46 13.04 0.59
N TYR A 357 -15.70 12.44 -0.34
CA TYR A 357 -15.20 13.19 -1.49
C TYR A 357 -16.26 13.45 -2.55
N ILE A 358 -17.24 12.56 -2.73
CA ILE A 358 -18.36 12.82 -3.66
C ILE A 358 -19.31 13.94 -3.22
N LYS A 359 -19.22 14.41 -1.97
CA LYS A 359 -19.91 15.62 -1.52
C LYS A 359 -19.39 16.88 -2.21
N ASN A 360 -18.16 16.86 -2.73
CA ASN A 360 -17.59 17.91 -3.55
C ASN A 360 -17.88 17.65 -5.03
N ASP A 361 -18.49 18.63 -5.72
CA ASP A 361 -18.92 18.49 -7.11
C ASP A 361 -17.80 18.08 -8.06
N GLN A 362 -16.57 18.56 -7.86
CA GLN A 362 -15.45 18.21 -8.71
C GLN A 362 -15.14 16.71 -8.64
N PHE A 363 -15.08 16.14 -7.44
CA PHE A 363 -14.80 14.72 -7.27
C PHE A 363 -16.00 13.83 -7.64
N LYS A 364 -17.23 14.34 -7.47
CA LYS A 364 -18.46 13.71 -7.93
C LYS A 364 -18.51 13.63 -9.46
N ILE A 365 -18.19 14.69 -10.17
CA ILE A 365 -18.10 14.71 -11.64
C ILE A 365 -17.02 13.72 -12.11
N LEU A 366 -15.88 13.68 -11.41
CA LEU A 366 -14.80 12.74 -11.73
C LEU A 366 -15.25 11.29 -11.50
N SER A 367 -15.98 11.00 -10.42
CA SER A 367 -16.50 9.65 -10.14
C SER A 367 -17.49 9.21 -11.22
N ASN A 368 -18.44 10.05 -11.59
CA ASN A 368 -19.42 9.77 -12.66
C ASN A 368 -18.77 9.50 -14.02
N LYS A 369 -17.59 10.11 -14.26
CA LYS A 369 -16.82 9.89 -15.49
C LYS A 369 -16.03 8.58 -15.46
N MET A 370 -15.52 8.18 -14.30
CA MET A 370 -14.59 7.06 -14.16
C MET A 370 -15.26 5.77 -13.71
N LEU A 371 -16.30 5.85 -12.90
CA LEU A 371 -17.02 4.70 -12.36
C LEU A 371 -18.28 4.48 -13.22
N LYS A 372 -18.15 3.62 -14.20
CA LYS A 372 -19.22 3.20 -15.09
C LYS A 372 -19.59 1.75 -14.78
N ASP A 373 -20.70 1.30 -15.34
CA ASP A 373 -21.19 -0.08 -15.27
C ASP A 373 -21.47 -0.56 -13.83
N LEU A 374 -22.20 0.29 -13.07
CA LEU A 374 -22.61 -0.01 -11.70
C LEU A 374 -23.60 -1.19 -11.59
N ASP A 375 -24.15 -1.65 -12.71
CA ASP A 375 -25.11 -2.78 -12.75
C ASP A 375 -24.42 -4.15 -12.91
N ASN A 376 -23.08 -4.19 -12.89
CA ASN A 376 -22.35 -5.45 -12.98
C ASN A 376 -22.53 -6.29 -11.69
N PRO A 377 -23.02 -7.53 -11.76
CA PRO A 377 -23.27 -8.37 -10.58
C PRO A 377 -22.01 -8.70 -9.78
N SER A 378 -20.82 -8.49 -10.34
CA SER A 378 -19.55 -8.67 -9.62
C SER A 378 -19.15 -7.48 -8.74
N ILE A 379 -19.90 -6.38 -8.77
CA ILE A 379 -19.56 -5.14 -8.06
C ILE A 379 -19.50 -5.35 -6.55
N GLU A 380 -20.43 -6.08 -5.96
CA GLU A 380 -20.43 -6.36 -4.51
C GLU A 380 -19.11 -7.02 -4.07
N LYS A 381 -18.65 -8.00 -4.83
CA LYS A 381 -17.38 -8.69 -4.55
C LYS A 381 -16.16 -7.76 -4.75
N GLN A 382 -16.24 -6.83 -5.67
CA GLN A 382 -15.19 -5.82 -5.86
C GLN A 382 -15.26 -4.74 -4.77
N TRP A 383 -16.44 -4.39 -4.26
CA TRP A 383 -16.58 -3.53 -3.07
C TRP A 383 -15.95 -4.17 -1.83
N GLU A 384 -16.05 -5.47 -1.67
CA GLU A 384 -15.36 -6.19 -0.62
C GLU A 384 -13.84 -5.95 -0.67
N ILE A 385 -13.26 -5.93 -1.89
CA ILE A 385 -11.84 -5.65 -2.07
C ILE A 385 -11.52 -4.17 -1.80
N ILE A 386 -12.37 -3.25 -2.28
CA ILE A 386 -12.23 -1.81 -2.05
C ILE A 386 -12.14 -1.50 -0.55
N GLN A 387 -12.96 -2.16 0.26
CA GLN A 387 -12.97 -2.00 1.72
C GLN A 387 -11.66 -2.40 2.40
N LEU A 388 -10.79 -3.18 1.75
CA LEU A 388 -9.48 -3.53 2.30
C LEU A 388 -8.54 -2.32 2.38
N TYR A 389 -8.75 -1.28 1.57
CA TYR A 389 -7.78 -0.21 1.39
C TYR A 389 -8.16 1.06 2.13
N MET A 390 -7.14 1.83 2.48
CA MET A 390 -7.27 3.19 3.01
C MET A 390 -6.28 4.13 2.35
N VAL A 391 -6.58 5.43 2.40
CA VAL A 391 -5.64 6.51 2.13
C VAL A 391 -5.06 7.03 3.42
N PHE A 392 -3.83 7.55 3.33
CA PHE A 392 -3.21 8.32 4.39
C PHE A 392 -2.57 9.58 3.83
N VAL A 393 -2.49 10.60 4.66
CA VAL A 393 -1.78 11.84 4.39
C VAL A 393 -1.04 12.29 5.62
N PHE A 394 0.24 12.54 5.46
CA PHE A 394 1.07 13.20 6.46
C PHE A 394 1.51 14.56 5.93
N ARG A 395 1.71 15.52 6.82
CA ARG A 395 2.30 16.82 6.54
C ARG A 395 3.68 16.91 7.17
N LYS A 396 4.63 17.49 6.46
CA LYS A 396 5.97 17.78 6.98
C LYS A 396 5.93 18.98 7.89
N GLY A 397 6.51 18.87 9.08
CA GLY A 397 6.54 19.89 10.11
C GLY A 397 5.25 19.95 10.94
N LYS A 398 5.38 20.29 12.22
CA LYS A 398 4.23 20.50 13.11
C LYS A 398 3.42 21.69 12.61
N ASP A 399 2.11 21.57 12.69
CA ASP A 399 1.21 22.71 12.48
C ASP A 399 1.39 23.65 13.68
N ASN A 400 2.25 24.63 13.53
CA ASN A 400 2.27 25.74 14.44
C ASN A 400 0.97 26.50 14.18
N ASN A 401 0.00 26.37 15.10
CA ASN A 401 -1.34 27.00 15.07
C ASN A 401 -1.28 28.54 15.12
N ASN A 402 -0.33 29.14 14.45
CA ASN A 402 -0.24 30.58 14.27
C ASN A 402 -0.74 30.94 12.86
N ASN A 403 -1.96 31.37 12.81
CA ASN A 403 -2.70 32.31 11.97
C ASN A 403 -2.10 32.83 10.62
N ASP A 404 -1.05 32.24 10.07
CA ASP A 404 -0.58 32.61 8.76
C ASP A 404 -1.33 31.80 7.69
N LYS A 405 -2.50 32.35 7.30
CA LYS A 405 -3.24 31.99 6.08
C LYS A 405 -2.45 32.33 4.81
N ALA A 406 -1.12 32.43 4.89
CA ALA A 406 -0.28 32.61 3.72
C ALA A 406 -0.42 31.38 2.82
N ARG A 407 -0.79 31.63 1.56
CA ARG A 407 -0.90 30.59 0.55
C ARG A 407 0.45 29.90 0.40
N TYR A 408 0.46 28.56 0.48
CA TYR A 408 1.65 27.77 0.21
C TYR A 408 2.27 28.15 -1.13
N LYS A 409 3.59 28.36 -1.18
CA LYS A 409 4.34 28.61 -2.43
C LYS A 409 5.18 27.37 -2.75
N PRO A 410 5.04 26.81 -3.97
CA PRO A 410 5.85 25.68 -4.39
C PRO A 410 7.36 25.96 -4.27
N TYR A 411 8.14 24.94 -3.92
CA TYR A 411 9.57 25.07 -3.63
C TYR A 411 10.37 25.69 -4.78
N LEU A 412 10.11 25.27 -6.02
CA LEU A 412 10.80 25.81 -7.19
C LEU A 412 10.53 27.31 -7.38
N GLU A 413 9.29 27.75 -7.15
CA GLU A 413 8.92 29.17 -7.22
C GLU A 413 9.54 29.97 -6.07
N LYS A 414 9.44 29.47 -4.84
CA LYS A 414 9.98 30.13 -3.64
C LYS A 414 11.50 30.36 -3.75
N ASN A 415 12.23 29.45 -4.40
CA ASN A 415 13.69 29.51 -4.50
C ASN A 415 14.20 29.95 -5.88
N ASN A 416 13.33 30.45 -6.77
CA ASN A 416 13.66 30.91 -8.12
C ASN A 416 14.44 29.87 -8.95
N ILE A 417 14.10 28.58 -8.80
CA ILE A 417 14.77 27.51 -9.53
C ILE A 417 14.15 27.38 -10.92
N ILE A 418 14.97 27.60 -11.95
CA ILE A 418 14.60 27.48 -13.35
C ILE A 418 14.98 26.08 -13.86
N LEU A 419 14.04 25.38 -14.47
CA LEU A 419 14.25 24.09 -15.12
C LEU A 419 14.40 24.33 -16.64
N ASN A 420 15.55 24.00 -17.20
CA ASN A 420 15.88 24.28 -18.61
C ASN A 420 15.77 23.06 -19.52
N ASN A 421 15.90 21.83 -18.97
CA ASN A 421 15.82 20.61 -19.75
C ASN A 421 14.55 19.83 -19.38
N PHE A 422 13.67 19.60 -20.35
CA PHE A 422 12.40 18.88 -20.19
C PHE A 422 12.42 17.48 -20.83
N GLU A 423 13.57 17.04 -21.37
CA GLU A 423 13.73 15.66 -21.79
C GLU A 423 13.77 14.75 -20.56
N PRO A 424 13.16 13.54 -20.65
CA PRO A 424 13.15 12.61 -19.53
C PRO A 424 14.58 12.10 -19.27
N GLU A 425 14.96 12.10 -18.01
CA GLU A 425 16.23 11.54 -17.53
C GLU A 425 15.98 10.18 -16.89
N PHE A 426 16.85 9.22 -17.18
CA PHE A 426 16.84 7.90 -16.56
C PHE A 426 18.19 7.64 -15.88
N ASN A 427 18.13 7.34 -14.60
CA ASN A 427 19.29 7.04 -13.79
C ASN A 427 19.26 5.57 -13.35
N ASP A 428 20.05 4.74 -14.03
CA ASP A 428 20.25 3.32 -13.73
C ASP A 428 21.75 3.06 -13.68
N GLU A 429 22.31 3.03 -12.48
CA GLU A 429 23.77 2.81 -12.28
C GLU A 429 24.22 1.38 -12.61
N THR A 430 23.33 0.49 -13.03
CA THR A 430 23.68 -0.90 -13.39
C THR A 430 24.20 -1.04 -14.82
N PHE A 431 24.35 0.08 -15.58
CA PHE A 431 25.00 0.12 -16.88
C PHE A 431 26.37 0.80 -16.76
N VAL A 432 27.34 0.08 -16.21
CA VAL A 432 28.77 0.27 -16.46
C VAL A 432 29.33 -1.06 -16.92
#